data_3ea2d01769b44bb491f7714630cd06d4
#
_entry.id   3ea2d01769b44bb491f7714630cd06d4
#
_cell.length_a   1.000
_cell.length_b   1.000
_cell.length_c   1.000
_cell.angle_alpha   90.00
_cell.angle_beta   90.00
_cell.angle_gamma   90.00
#
_symmetry.space_group_name_H-M   'P 1'
#
loop_
_entity.id
_entity.type
_entity.pdbx_description
1 polymer ?
#
loop_
_entity_poly.entity_id
_entity_poly.type
_entity_poly.pdbx_seq_one_letter_code
_entity_poly.pdbx_strand_id
1 'polypeptide(L)'
;FVGMNCGIMDQFAVGFGKKDHAIFLNCDTLDYEHVPVNMGMSSLIITNTNKRRGLTDSKYNERRAECEKAVELLQPFRPIRNLSELKSHEISFLEKYIKDPVILKRARHVISENGRVLEAVAVLKENNITRFGELMNLSHDSLKDDYEVTGNELDTLVYEGRKLPGVIGTRMTGAGFGGCTVSLVEKDHIHDF
;
A
#
# COMPACT_ATOMS: atom_id res chain seq x y z
N PHE A 1 -8.67 -23.65 -1.26
CA PHE A 1 -9.97 -24.13 -0.81
C PHE A 1 -11.10 -23.26 -1.36
N VAL A 2 -10.98 -21.95 -1.30
CA VAL A 2 -11.95 -20.98 -1.82
C VAL A 2 -11.62 -20.54 -3.25
N GLY A 3 -10.46 -20.90 -3.79
CA GLY A 3 -10.01 -20.55 -5.15
C GLY A 3 -9.62 -19.08 -5.33
N MET A 4 -9.48 -18.32 -4.27
CA MET A 4 -9.09 -16.91 -4.30
C MET A 4 -7.58 -16.76 -4.06
N ASN A 5 -6.92 -16.01 -4.91
CA ASN A 5 -5.50 -15.65 -4.77
C ASN A 5 -5.35 -14.49 -3.76
N CYS A 6 -5.47 -14.75 -2.47
CA CYS A 6 -5.27 -13.72 -1.45
C CYS A 6 -3.83 -13.65 -0.94
N GLY A 7 -3.41 -12.48 -0.46
CA GLY A 7 -2.16 -12.31 0.28
C GLY A 7 -2.25 -12.85 1.71
N ILE A 8 -1.12 -12.90 2.40
CA ILE A 8 -1.00 -13.44 3.77
C ILE A 8 -1.04 -12.36 4.86
N MET A 9 -1.32 -11.09 4.49
CA MET A 9 -1.20 -9.94 5.38
C MET A 9 -1.99 -10.13 6.67
N ASP A 10 -3.27 -10.48 6.58
CA ASP A 10 -4.15 -10.55 7.74
C ASP A 10 -3.75 -11.70 8.69
N GLN A 11 -3.48 -12.87 8.14
CA GLN A 11 -3.05 -14.05 8.89
C GLN A 11 -1.70 -13.80 9.57
N PHE A 12 -0.77 -13.16 8.85
CA PHE A 12 0.56 -12.85 9.38
C PHE A 12 0.48 -11.79 10.47
N ALA A 13 -0.31 -10.73 10.27
CA ALA A 13 -0.50 -9.67 11.25
C ALA A 13 -1.11 -10.19 12.56
N VAL A 14 -2.11 -11.09 12.47
CA VAL A 14 -2.74 -11.69 13.65
C VAL A 14 -1.79 -12.64 14.38
N GLY A 15 -1.01 -13.43 13.64
CA GLY A 15 -0.12 -14.45 14.23
C GLY A 15 1.16 -13.88 14.81
N PHE A 16 1.69 -12.78 14.25
CA PHE A 16 3.02 -12.25 14.57
C PHE A 16 2.99 -10.79 15.04
N GLY A 17 1.81 -10.20 15.23
CA GLY A 17 1.67 -8.84 15.72
C GLY A 17 2.31 -8.64 17.10
N LYS A 18 2.96 -7.51 17.30
CA LYS A 18 3.56 -7.08 18.58
C LYS A 18 3.12 -5.67 18.90
N LYS A 19 2.75 -5.43 20.16
CA LYS A 19 2.33 -4.12 20.60
C LYS A 19 3.39 -3.05 20.28
N ASP A 20 2.94 -1.89 19.82
CA ASP A 20 3.76 -0.73 19.46
C ASP A 20 4.82 -1.02 18.38
N HIS A 21 4.56 -2.01 17.50
CA HIS A 21 5.43 -2.34 16.38
C HIS A 21 4.61 -2.57 15.10
N ALA A 22 5.16 -2.14 13.98
CA ALA A 22 4.76 -2.62 12.66
C ALA A 22 5.52 -3.90 12.30
N ILE A 23 4.97 -4.68 11.39
CA ILE A 23 5.65 -5.85 10.82
C ILE A 23 6.15 -5.44 9.43
N PHE A 24 7.46 -5.50 9.22
CA PHE A 24 8.05 -5.48 7.90
C PHE A 24 8.25 -6.92 7.44
N LEU A 25 7.51 -7.33 6.41
CA LEU A 25 7.51 -8.71 5.91
C LEU A 25 8.04 -8.76 4.47
N ASN A 26 9.03 -9.61 4.22
CA ASN A 26 9.39 -10.03 2.88
C ASN A 26 8.47 -11.19 2.45
N CYS A 27 7.54 -10.92 1.54
CA CYS A 27 6.55 -11.90 1.10
C CYS A 27 7.14 -13.04 0.25
N ASP A 28 8.37 -12.91 -0.27
CA ASP A 28 9.05 -13.95 -1.06
C ASP A 28 9.75 -14.99 -0.16
N THR A 29 10.43 -14.52 0.89
CA THR A 29 11.21 -15.38 1.83
C THR A 29 10.49 -15.67 3.14
N LEU A 30 9.45 -14.90 3.46
CA LEU A 30 8.75 -14.87 4.76
C LEU A 30 9.61 -14.37 5.93
N ASP A 31 10.79 -13.82 5.65
CA ASP A 31 11.56 -13.12 6.66
C ASP A 31 10.82 -11.86 7.11
N TYR A 32 10.82 -11.59 8.40
CA TYR A 32 10.15 -10.41 8.93
C TYR A 32 10.93 -9.74 10.05
N GLU A 33 10.63 -8.47 10.25
CA GLU A 33 11.17 -7.64 11.32
C GLU A 33 10.04 -6.90 12.04
N HIS A 34 10.13 -6.79 13.36
CA HIS A 34 9.30 -5.88 14.15
C HIS A 34 9.93 -4.50 14.17
N VAL A 35 9.32 -3.55 13.49
CA VAL A 35 9.77 -2.15 13.42
C VAL A 35 9.05 -1.35 14.52
N PRO A 36 9.75 -0.73 15.46
CA PRO A 36 9.12 0.10 16.49
C PRO A 36 8.28 1.22 15.89
N VAL A 37 7.10 1.45 16.43
CA VAL A 37 6.22 2.55 16.05
C VAL A 37 5.96 3.43 17.26
N ASN A 38 6.64 4.55 17.32
CA ASN A 38 6.40 5.57 18.34
C ASN A 38 5.42 6.61 17.79
N MET A 39 4.16 6.49 18.18
CA MET A 39 3.10 7.40 17.74
C MET A 39 3.18 8.79 18.37
N GLY A 40 3.94 8.98 19.46
CA GLY A 40 4.03 10.24 20.17
C GLY A 40 2.66 10.84 20.52
N MET A 41 2.41 12.05 20.02
CA MET A 41 1.13 12.77 20.17
C MET A 41 0.15 12.45 19.04
N SER A 42 0.31 11.36 18.33
CA SER A 42 -0.57 10.95 17.23
C SER A 42 -1.30 9.63 17.55
N SER A 43 -2.34 9.35 16.80
CA SER A 43 -3.11 8.09 16.86
C SER A 43 -3.46 7.62 15.46
N LEU A 44 -3.63 6.31 15.28
CA LEU A 44 -4.19 5.73 14.07
C LEU A 44 -5.72 5.63 14.22
N ILE A 45 -6.44 6.19 13.26
CA ILE A 45 -7.90 6.14 13.20
C ILE A 45 -8.29 5.31 11.97
N ILE A 46 -9.22 4.39 12.16
CA ILE A 46 -9.76 3.56 11.08
C ILE A 46 -11.18 4.05 10.78
N THR A 47 -11.43 4.44 9.52
CA THR A 47 -12.73 4.89 9.05
C THR A 47 -13.26 3.92 8.01
N ASN A 48 -14.48 3.40 8.24
CA ASN A 48 -15.12 2.44 7.35
C ASN A 48 -16.00 3.17 6.33
N THR A 49 -15.84 2.86 5.04
CA THR A 49 -16.71 3.38 3.96
C THR A 49 -18.14 2.86 4.04
N ASN A 50 -18.42 1.83 4.83
CA ASN A 50 -19.70 1.08 4.85
C ASN A 50 -20.13 0.53 3.48
N LYS A 51 -19.25 0.59 2.47
CA LYS A 51 -19.50 -0.04 1.17
C LYS A 51 -19.30 -1.54 1.28
N ARG A 52 -20.36 -2.30 0.99
CA ARG A 52 -20.26 -3.75 0.85
C ARG A 52 -19.41 -4.08 -0.38
N ARG A 53 -18.41 -4.95 -0.19
CA ARG A 53 -17.58 -5.46 -1.28
C ARG A 53 -18.43 -6.36 -2.19
N GLY A 54 -18.69 -5.90 -3.43
CA GLY A 54 -19.20 -6.75 -4.52
C GLY A 54 -18.00 -7.30 -5.30
N LEU A 55 -18.08 -8.04 -6.30
CA LEU A 55 -17.09 -8.49 -7.32
C LEU A 55 -15.56 -8.26 -7.03
N THR A 56 -15.17 -8.14 -5.75
CA THR A 56 -13.80 -7.81 -5.32
C THR A 56 -12.80 -8.88 -5.77
N ASP A 57 -13.23 -10.14 -5.76
CA ASP A 57 -12.38 -11.28 -6.07
C ASP A 57 -11.93 -11.27 -7.54
N SER A 58 -12.81 -10.90 -8.46
CA SER A 58 -12.49 -10.79 -9.89
C SER A 58 -11.50 -9.67 -10.15
N LYS A 59 -11.68 -8.52 -9.51
CA LYS A 59 -10.79 -7.35 -9.65
C LYS A 59 -9.41 -7.59 -9.03
N TYR A 60 -9.34 -8.27 -7.91
CA TYR A 60 -8.07 -8.65 -7.29
C TYR A 60 -7.26 -9.57 -8.22
N ASN A 61 -7.91 -10.60 -8.77
CA ASN A 61 -7.26 -11.52 -9.72
C ASN A 61 -6.82 -10.80 -11.01
N GLU A 62 -7.62 -9.83 -11.49
CA GLU A 62 -7.25 -8.98 -12.64
C GLU A 62 -5.95 -8.21 -12.36
N ARG A 63 -5.84 -7.52 -11.22
CA ARG A 63 -4.61 -6.80 -10.83
C ARG A 63 -3.39 -7.70 -10.73
N ARG A 64 -3.58 -8.90 -10.19
CA ARG A 64 -2.51 -9.89 -10.12
C ARG A 64 -2.06 -10.34 -11.52
N ALA A 65 -3.00 -10.67 -12.41
CA ALA A 65 -2.68 -11.07 -13.78
C ALA A 65 -1.96 -9.96 -14.56
N GLU A 66 -2.34 -8.69 -14.35
CA GLU A 66 -1.66 -7.53 -14.93
C GLU A 66 -0.21 -7.42 -14.46
N CYS A 67 0.06 -7.65 -13.15
CA CYS A 67 1.43 -7.68 -12.62
C CYS A 67 2.25 -8.88 -13.15
N GLU A 68 1.65 -10.06 -13.24
CA GLU A 68 2.28 -11.25 -13.83
C GLU A 68 2.63 -10.99 -15.30
N LYS A 69 1.73 -10.32 -16.04
CA LYS A 69 1.99 -9.92 -17.42
C LYS A 69 3.16 -8.94 -17.54
N ALA A 70 3.32 -8.01 -16.61
CA ALA A 70 4.48 -7.13 -16.57
C ALA A 70 5.79 -7.93 -16.42
N VAL A 71 5.83 -8.92 -15.55
CA VAL A 71 6.99 -9.81 -15.37
C VAL A 71 7.31 -10.55 -16.67
N GLU A 72 6.31 -11.16 -17.33
CA GLU A 72 6.48 -11.86 -18.61
C GLU A 72 7.11 -10.95 -19.68
N LEU A 73 6.65 -9.70 -19.79
CA LEU A 73 7.16 -8.73 -20.77
C LEU A 73 8.60 -8.33 -20.49
N LEU A 74 9.04 -8.35 -19.25
CA LEU A 74 10.39 -7.95 -18.84
C LEU A 74 11.40 -9.11 -18.88
N GLN A 75 10.96 -10.35 -18.68
CA GLN A 75 11.81 -11.54 -18.62
C GLN A 75 12.82 -11.69 -19.78
N PRO A 76 12.47 -11.39 -21.06
CA PRO A 76 13.43 -11.49 -22.17
C PRO A 76 14.62 -10.53 -22.06
N PHE A 77 14.49 -9.47 -21.26
CA PHE A 77 15.49 -8.41 -21.11
C PHE A 77 16.19 -8.46 -19.75
N ARG A 78 15.49 -9.00 -18.75
CA ARG A 78 16.00 -9.18 -17.41
C ARG A 78 15.28 -10.35 -16.72
N PRO A 79 15.99 -11.41 -16.30
CA PRO A 79 15.40 -12.59 -15.69
C PRO A 79 14.97 -12.29 -14.26
N ILE A 80 13.75 -11.72 -14.10
CA ILE A 80 13.11 -11.47 -12.82
C ILE A 80 12.00 -12.49 -12.57
N ARG A 81 11.78 -12.87 -11.32
CA ARG A 81 10.67 -13.74 -10.88
C ARG A 81 9.44 -12.94 -10.48
N ASN A 82 9.67 -11.74 -9.95
CA ASN A 82 8.62 -10.83 -9.51
C ASN A 82 9.10 -9.37 -9.63
N LEU A 83 8.14 -8.41 -9.60
CA LEU A 83 8.43 -6.99 -9.76
C LEU A 83 9.20 -6.38 -8.57
N SER A 84 9.18 -7.01 -7.39
CA SER A 84 9.89 -6.48 -6.22
C SER A 84 11.42 -6.60 -6.32
N GLU A 85 11.92 -7.38 -7.29
CA GLU A 85 13.35 -7.43 -7.61
C GLU A 85 13.87 -6.14 -8.27
N LEU A 86 12.96 -5.33 -8.82
CA LEU A 86 13.28 -4.03 -9.42
C LEU A 86 13.22 -2.92 -8.37
N LYS A 87 14.03 -1.87 -8.58
CA LYS A 87 14.12 -0.71 -7.69
C LYS A 87 13.45 0.53 -8.32
N SER A 88 13.03 1.47 -7.49
CA SER A 88 12.32 2.68 -7.95
C SER A 88 13.08 3.51 -8.98
N HIS A 89 14.41 3.51 -8.98
CA HIS A 89 15.21 4.19 -9.98
C HIS A 89 15.23 3.49 -11.35
N GLU A 90 14.66 2.29 -11.46
CA GLU A 90 14.60 1.50 -12.69
C GLU A 90 13.28 1.67 -13.47
N ILE A 91 12.44 2.64 -13.09
CA ILE A 91 11.15 2.90 -13.77
C ILE A 91 11.33 3.17 -15.27
N SER A 92 12.39 3.87 -15.67
CA SER A 92 12.72 4.10 -17.07
C SER A 92 12.95 2.80 -17.88
N PHE A 93 13.43 1.74 -17.21
CA PHE A 93 13.52 0.41 -17.80
C PHE A 93 12.14 -0.15 -18.11
N LEU A 94 11.15 0.02 -17.23
CA LEU A 94 9.77 -0.42 -17.51
C LEU A 94 9.21 0.26 -18.75
N GLU A 95 9.32 1.59 -18.84
CA GLU A 95 8.80 2.41 -19.94
C GLU A 95 9.40 2.01 -21.30
N LYS A 96 10.65 1.56 -21.28
CA LYS A 96 11.32 1.07 -22.47
C LYS A 96 10.69 -0.22 -23.03
N TYR A 97 10.27 -1.14 -22.16
CA TYR A 97 9.88 -2.49 -22.58
C TYR A 97 8.38 -2.79 -22.42
N ILE A 98 7.66 -2.11 -21.53
CA ILE A 98 6.22 -2.24 -21.39
C ILE A 98 5.52 -1.11 -22.15
N LYS A 99 4.83 -1.44 -23.23
CA LYS A 99 4.14 -0.46 -24.09
C LYS A 99 2.66 -0.32 -23.76
N ASP A 100 2.07 -1.30 -23.09
CA ASP A 100 0.70 -1.22 -22.60
C ASP A 100 0.66 -0.27 -21.39
N PRO A 101 -0.12 0.83 -21.45
CA PRO A 101 -0.16 1.83 -20.39
C PRO A 101 -0.76 1.30 -19.08
N VAL A 102 -1.68 0.32 -19.16
CA VAL A 102 -2.28 -0.30 -17.98
C VAL A 102 -1.24 -1.15 -17.26
N ILE A 103 -0.58 -2.05 -17.97
CA ILE A 103 0.46 -2.92 -17.43
C ILE A 103 1.63 -2.09 -16.87
N LEU A 104 2.00 -1.00 -17.55
CA LEU A 104 3.05 -0.09 -17.08
C LEU A 104 2.66 0.58 -15.74
N LYS A 105 1.43 1.05 -15.59
CA LYS A 105 0.92 1.63 -14.34
C LYS A 105 1.00 0.61 -13.20
N ARG A 106 0.55 -0.63 -13.40
CA ARG A 106 0.60 -1.69 -12.38
C ARG A 106 2.03 -1.97 -11.94
N ALA A 107 2.95 -2.13 -12.89
CA ALA A 107 4.37 -2.36 -12.59
C ALA A 107 4.99 -1.18 -11.83
N ARG A 108 4.68 0.06 -12.25
CA ARG A 108 5.13 1.29 -11.58
C ARG A 108 4.65 1.33 -10.14
N HIS A 109 3.37 1.04 -9.89
CA HIS A 109 2.82 0.97 -8.54
C HIS A 109 3.62 0.00 -7.67
N VAL A 110 3.76 -1.27 -8.08
CA VAL A 110 4.42 -2.31 -7.28
C VAL A 110 5.85 -1.91 -6.90
N ILE A 111 6.61 -1.40 -7.87
CA ILE A 111 8.02 -1.04 -7.66
C ILE A 111 8.14 0.20 -6.76
N SER A 112 7.31 1.22 -7.00
CA SER A 112 7.33 2.44 -6.18
C SER A 112 6.82 2.20 -4.76
N GLU A 113 5.79 1.34 -4.59
CA GLU A 113 5.25 0.97 -3.29
C GLU A 113 6.27 0.19 -2.46
N ASN A 114 7.00 -0.74 -3.08
CA ASN A 114 8.09 -1.44 -2.41
C ASN A 114 9.17 -0.46 -1.91
N GLY A 115 9.51 0.55 -2.71
CA GLY A 115 10.41 1.64 -2.29
C GLY A 115 9.87 2.45 -1.11
N ARG A 116 8.56 2.80 -1.13
CA ARG A 116 7.89 3.50 -0.01
C ARG A 116 7.88 2.67 1.27
N VAL A 117 7.68 1.36 1.17
CA VAL A 117 7.75 0.46 2.35
C VAL A 117 9.13 0.47 2.97
N LEU A 118 10.20 0.38 2.18
CA LEU A 118 11.58 0.43 2.68
C LEU A 118 11.88 1.78 3.36
N GLU A 119 11.43 2.89 2.77
CA GLU A 119 11.57 4.22 3.36
C GLU A 119 10.74 4.34 4.64
N ALA A 120 9.51 3.79 4.67
CA ALA A 120 8.66 3.79 5.86
C ALA A 120 9.32 3.07 7.04
N VAL A 121 9.99 1.94 6.80
CA VAL A 121 10.78 1.23 7.81
C VAL A 121 11.89 2.13 8.37
N ALA A 122 12.62 2.82 7.51
CA ALA A 122 13.71 3.71 7.93
C ALA A 122 13.19 4.87 8.79
N VAL A 123 12.18 5.59 8.32
CA VAL A 123 11.64 6.76 9.03
C VAL A 123 10.93 6.41 10.34
N LEU A 124 10.32 5.22 10.45
CA LEU A 124 9.77 4.73 11.70
C LEU A 124 10.87 4.44 12.75
N LYS A 125 11.99 3.85 12.34
CA LYS A 125 13.16 3.64 13.21
C LYS A 125 13.78 4.96 13.69
N GLU A 126 13.66 6.02 12.89
CA GLU A 126 14.08 7.39 13.21
C GLU A 126 13.03 8.19 14.01
N ASN A 127 11.87 7.61 14.33
CA ASN A 127 10.72 8.27 14.95
C ASN A 127 10.19 9.47 14.12
N ASN A 128 10.36 9.47 12.81
CA ASN A 128 9.88 10.51 11.91
C ASN A 128 8.44 10.21 11.45
N ILE A 129 7.50 10.44 12.35
CA ILE A 129 6.08 10.13 12.12
C ILE A 129 5.46 11.03 11.04
N THR A 130 5.95 12.25 10.87
CA THR A 130 5.49 13.17 9.83
C THR A 130 5.82 12.61 8.45
N ARG A 131 7.06 12.19 8.24
CA ARG A 131 7.45 11.58 6.95
C ARG A 131 6.70 10.26 6.69
N PHE A 132 6.45 9.48 7.72
CA PHE A 132 5.63 8.27 7.61
C PHE A 132 4.21 8.61 7.10
N GLY A 133 3.57 9.66 7.61
CA GLY A 133 2.27 10.12 7.13
C GLY A 133 2.30 10.60 5.67
N GLU A 134 3.35 11.29 5.25
CA GLU A 134 3.55 11.67 3.84
C GLU A 134 3.64 10.43 2.94
N LEU A 135 4.37 9.38 3.37
CA LEU A 135 4.46 8.11 2.65
C LEU A 135 3.09 7.41 2.56
N MET A 136 2.26 7.49 3.61
CA MET A 136 0.88 7.01 3.55
C MET A 136 0.08 7.74 2.46
N ASN A 137 0.20 9.06 2.35
CA ASN A 137 -0.45 9.84 1.32
C ASN A 137 0.00 9.43 -0.09
N LEU A 138 1.31 9.34 -0.32
CA LEU A 138 1.88 8.91 -1.60
C LEU A 138 1.46 7.48 -1.98
N SER A 139 1.33 6.59 -0.99
CA SER A 139 0.84 5.24 -1.20
C SER A 139 -0.61 5.23 -1.69
N HIS A 140 -1.51 6.04 -1.07
CA HIS A 140 -2.89 6.14 -1.52
C HIS A 140 -2.99 6.67 -2.95
N ASP A 141 -2.22 7.72 -3.27
CA ASP A 141 -2.23 8.31 -4.61
C ASP A 141 -1.80 7.29 -5.67
N SER A 142 -0.79 6.48 -5.40
CA SER A 142 -0.37 5.39 -6.29
C SER A 142 -1.39 4.24 -6.37
N LEU A 143 -2.07 3.89 -5.25
CA LEU A 143 -3.15 2.91 -5.24
C LEU A 143 -4.35 3.37 -6.07
N LYS A 144 -4.61 4.68 -6.11
CA LYS A 144 -5.66 5.31 -6.90
C LYS A 144 -5.29 5.40 -8.37
N ASP A 145 -4.15 6.03 -8.69
CA ASP A 145 -3.82 6.48 -10.04
C ASP A 145 -3.09 5.42 -10.87
N ASP A 146 -2.27 4.58 -10.22
CA ASP A 146 -1.48 3.55 -10.88
C ASP A 146 -2.09 2.13 -10.71
N TYR A 147 -2.56 1.78 -9.50
CA TYR A 147 -3.10 0.44 -9.26
C TYR A 147 -4.61 0.36 -9.47
N GLU A 148 -5.33 1.49 -9.33
CA GLU A 148 -6.76 1.65 -9.56
C GLU A 148 -7.62 0.67 -8.73
N VAL A 149 -7.37 0.65 -7.41
CA VAL A 149 -8.07 -0.23 -6.46
C VAL A 149 -8.86 0.52 -5.39
N THR A 150 -8.88 1.86 -5.41
CA THR A 150 -9.53 2.66 -4.36
C THR A 150 -11.05 2.78 -4.55
N GLY A 151 -11.49 3.52 -5.55
CA GLY A 151 -12.89 3.85 -5.79
C GLY A 151 -13.36 5.08 -5.02
N ASN A 152 -14.52 5.62 -5.45
CA ASN A 152 -15.01 6.93 -5.02
C ASN A 152 -15.13 7.09 -3.50
N GLU A 153 -15.58 6.05 -2.79
CA GLU A 153 -15.84 6.13 -1.36
C GLU A 153 -14.54 6.26 -0.55
N LEU A 154 -13.51 5.46 -0.91
CA LEU A 154 -12.19 5.55 -0.28
C LEU A 154 -11.49 6.86 -0.64
N ASP A 155 -11.56 7.27 -1.91
CA ASP A 155 -10.98 8.53 -2.39
C ASP A 155 -11.62 9.74 -1.69
N THR A 156 -12.94 9.71 -1.48
CA THR A 156 -13.66 10.77 -0.76
C THR A 156 -13.20 10.86 0.69
N LEU A 157 -13.14 9.73 1.41
CA LEU A 157 -12.67 9.73 2.81
C LEU A 157 -11.23 10.24 2.93
N VAL A 158 -10.35 9.83 2.02
CA VAL A 158 -8.96 10.30 2.03
C VAL A 158 -8.86 11.78 1.68
N TYR A 159 -9.58 12.22 0.66
CA TYR A 159 -9.58 13.62 0.22
C TYR A 159 -10.13 14.55 1.32
N GLU A 160 -11.25 14.20 1.95
CA GLU A 160 -11.82 15.00 3.04
C GLU A 160 -10.93 14.92 4.30
N GLY A 161 -10.44 13.73 4.65
CA GLY A 161 -9.53 13.56 5.79
C GLY A 161 -8.26 14.41 5.68
N ARG A 162 -7.65 14.51 4.49
CA ARG A 162 -6.44 15.33 4.27
C ARG A 162 -6.64 16.84 4.48
N LYS A 163 -7.89 17.32 4.48
CA LYS A 163 -8.19 18.74 4.71
C LYS A 163 -8.31 19.10 6.19
N LEU A 164 -8.51 18.09 7.04
CA LEU A 164 -8.75 18.33 8.45
C LEU A 164 -7.45 18.69 9.18
N PRO A 165 -7.49 19.63 10.13
CA PRO A 165 -6.35 19.95 10.96
C PRO A 165 -5.81 18.72 11.69
N GLY A 166 -4.52 18.65 11.90
CA GLY A 166 -3.87 17.57 12.64
C GLY A 166 -3.79 16.22 11.90
N VAL A 167 -4.30 16.11 10.67
CA VAL A 167 -4.12 14.90 9.85
C VAL A 167 -2.74 14.92 9.21
N ILE A 168 -1.89 13.98 9.61
CA ILE A 168 -0.51 13.86 9.11
C ILE A 168 -0.48 13.03 7.83
N GLY A 169 -1.32 12.00 7.74
CA GLY A 169 -1.43 11.17 6.55
C GLY A 169 -2.64 10.25 6.60
N THR A 170 -3.19 9.94 5.43
CA THR A 170 -4.33 9.03 5.32
C THR A 170 -4.30 8.25 4.01
N ARG A 171 -4.66 6.97 4.08
CA ARG A 171 -4.70 6.06 2.93
C ARG A 171 -5.77 4.99 3.11
N MET A 172 -6.16 4.36 2.01
CA MET A 172 -6.91 3.12 2.10
C MET A 172 -6.10 1.98 2.74
N THR A 173 -6.77 0.99 3.30
CA THR A 173 -6.16 -0.25 3.78
C THR A 173 -6.93 -1.48 3.27
N GLY A 174 -6.24 -2.63 3.19
CA GLY A 174 -6.78 -3.88 2.64
C GLY A 174 -6.77 -3.93 1.11
N ALA A 175 -7.63 -4.77 0.54
CA ALA A 175 -7.67 -5.04 -0.90
C ALA A 175 -8.26 -3.92 -1.77
N GLY A 176 -8.89 -2.92 -1.15
CA GLY A 176 -9.57 -1.84 -1.89
C GLY A 176 -11.00 -2.18 -2.30
N PHE A 177 -11.52 -1.43 -3.28
CA PHE A 177 -12.90 -1.53 -3.81
C PHE A 177 -14.00 -1.32 -2.76
N GLY A 178 -13.69 -0.65 -1.66
CA GLY A 178 -14.44 -0.46 -0.42
C GLY A 178 -13.60 -0.83 0.79
N GLY A 179 -14.23 -0.98 1.95
CA GLY A 179 -13.53 -1.26 3.20
C GLY A 179 -13.14 0.01 3.94
N CYS A 180 -11.91 0.11 4.42
CA CYS A 180 -11.52 1.18 5.34
C CYS A 180 -10.37 2.04 4.83
N THR A 181 -10.30 3.25 5.37
CA THR A 181 -9.08 4.06 5.40
C THR A 181 -8.40 3.94 6.76
N VAL A 182 -7.11 4.20 6.80
CA VAL A 182 -6.33 4.41 8.01
C VAL A 182 -5.71 5.80 7.95
N SER A 183 -5.91 6.56 9.02
CA SER A 183 -5.45 7.95 9.13
C SER A 183 -4.57 8.12 10.36
N LEU A 184 -3.48 8.84 10.20
CA LEU A 184 -2.58 9.24 11.26
C LEU A 184 -2.94 10.67 11.67
N VAL A 185 -3.46 10.85 12.87
CA VAL A 185 -4.05 12.11 13.35
C VAL A 185 -3.42 12.52 14.68
N GLU A 186 -3.11 13.80 14.86
CA GLU A 186 -2.68 14.36 16.13
C GLU A 186 -3.79 14.23 17.18
N LYS A 187 -3.45 13.85 18.41
CA LYS A 187 -4.41 13.52 19.47
C LYS A 187 -5.36 14.67 19.78
N ASP A 188 -4.87 15.91 19.71
CA ASP A 188 -5.67 17.10 20.01
C ASP A 188 -6.75 17.38 18.95
N HIS A 189 -6.65 16.77 17.77
CA HIS A 189 -7.58 16.91 16.65
C HIS A 189 -8.47 15.68 16.39
N ILE A 190 -8.42 14.66 17.24
CA ILE A 190 -9.21 13.43 17.05
C ILE A 190 -10.73 13.71 17.06
N HIS A 191 -11.17 14.67 17.89
CA HIS A 191 -12.60 15.01 17.99
C HIS A 191 -13.11 15.78 16.77
N ASP A 192 -12.24 16.42 16.01
CA ASP A 192 -12.58 17.16 14.79
C ASP A 192 -12.57 16.26 13.55
N PHE A 193 -11.86 15.13 13.65
CA PHE A 193 -11.74 14.10 12.61
C PHE A 193 -12.97 13.18 12.61
#